data_7a9491d289b6dc15cd8b18621e3ff13b
#
_entry.id   7a9491d289b6dc15cd8b18621e3ff13b
#
_cell.length_a   1.000
_cell.length_b   1.000
_cell.length_c   1.000
_cell.angle_alpha   90.00
_cell.angle_beta   90.00
_cell.angle_gamma   90.00
#
_symmetry.space_group_name_H-M   'P 1'
#
loop_
_entity.id
_entity.type
_entity.pdbx_description
1 polymer ?
#
loop_
_entity_poly.entity_id
_entity_poly.type
_entity_poly.pdbx_seq_one_letter_code
_entity_poly.pdbx_strand_id
1 'polypeptide(L)'
;MFKKMLAVLLAIATLASLCVVFASCSTDNGDGNNDGKKNLKVGTILVGDETEGYTLAHMNGMNAAVEVLKKEGINVQIVNKKKIPESDAVATNCNDLIADGCTAIVTNSYGHQNFFGNVIKDNPNVTFVSMTGDLAASSNLPNYFNAFTDIYESRYVSGVIAGMKLKELIDNGTVTKEALPTAFDEDGNIKIGYVGAFAYAEVVSGYTAFFLGIQSVVENVSMTVKYTNSWFSEEREASVADYLMSQGCVIIGQHADSTGAPAAVQDAFQKKGTVCYSVGYNVDMRDVAADVILTSPTNNWEVYYEYLFRTLVEGKTVEQDWAKGYSEKAVGTTELGKAAAAGTAEKVSEVSAKIASGELKVFDCSKFTVKGEHITSYTNAFGFEGNECIKTENGVTYFDESSLRAAPYFDVRVDGITEIQSDYND
;
A
#
# COMPACT_ATOMS: atom_id res chain seq x y z
N MET A 1 -66.71 -7.12 11.36
CA MET A 1 -65.50 -7.57 12.05
C MET A 1 -64.77 -8.71 11.32
N PHE A 2 -65.40 -9.48 10.48
CA PHE A 2 -64.87 -10.65 9.76
C PHE A 2 -63.97 -10.32 8.52
N LYS A 3 -64.07 -9.14 7.93
CA LYS A 3 -63.27 -8.73 6.75
C LYS A 3 -61.86 -8.19 7.04
N LYS A 4 -61.54 -7.89 8.30
CA LYS A 4 -60.21 -7.42 8.71
C LYS A 4 -59.28 -8.55 9.21
N MET A 5 -59.82 -9.71 9.55
CA MET A 5 -59.03 -10.87 9.96
C MET A 5 -58.52 -11.71 8.75
N LEU A 6 -59.16 -11.60 7.59
CA LEU A 6 -58.74 -12.36 6.39
C LEU A 6 -57.58 -11.68 5.67
N ALA A 7 -57.37 -10.39 5.85
CA ALA A 7 -56.26 -9.65 5.24
C ALA A 7 -54.94 -9.84 6.00
N VAL A 8 -54.96 -10.22 7.28
CA VAL A 8 -53.75 -10.45 8.08
C VAL A 8 -53.23 -11.87 7.90
N LEU A 9 -54.09 -12.83 7.57
CA LEU A 9 -53.70 -14.21 7.31
C LEU A 9 -53.13 -14.43 5.88
N LEU A 10 -53.42 -13.53 4.92
CA LEU A 10 -52.79 -13.59 3.58
C LEU A 10 -51.40 -12.89 3.54
N ALA A 11 -51.09 -11.99 4.48
CA ALA A 11 -49.79 -11.30 4.53
C ALA A 11 -48.68 -12.12 5.23
N ILE A 12 -49.05 -13.21 5.92
CA ILE A 12 -48.08 -14.11 6.59
C ILE A 12 -47.69 -15.31 5.69
N ALA A 13 -48.52 -15.60 4.64
CA ALA A 13 -48.23 -16.71 3.73
C ALA A 13 -47.34 -16.37 2.54
N THR A 14 -46.93 -15.09 2.36
CA THR A 14 -46.08 -14.64 1.27
C THR A 14 -44.62 -14.33 1.67
N LEU A 15 -44.24 -14.52 2.93
CA LEU A 15 -42.85 -14.35 3.41
C LEU A 15 -42.13 -15.65 3.73
N ALA A 16 -42.68 -16.80 3.35
CA ALA A 16 -42.13 -18.12 3.69
C ALA A 16 -41.67 -18.93 2.44
N SER A 17 -41.40 -18.28 1.30
CA SER A 17 -40.98 -19.04 0.10
C SER A 17 -39.97 -18.27 -0.75
N LEU A 18 -38.77 -17.98 -0.17
CA LEU A 18 -37.54 -17.71 -0.93
C LEU A 18 -36.31 -18.09 -0.11
N CYS A 19 -36.33 -19.31 0.48
CA CYS A 19 -35.11 -20.02 0.79
C CYS A 19 -34.91 -21.05 -0.33
N VAL A 20 -34.33 -20.62 -1.45
CA VAL A 20 -33.78 -21.53 -2.42
C VAL A 20 -32.48 -22.06 -1.86
N VAL A 21 -32.54 -23.22 -1.24
CA VAL A 21 -31.36 -24.01 -0.89
C VAL A 21 -30.78 -24.48 -2.23
N PHE A 22 -29.68 -23.88 -2.65
CA PHE A 22 -28.82 -24.49 -3.67
C PHE A 22 -28.13 -25.72 -3.07
N ALA A 23 -28.80 -26.85 -3.10
CA ALA A 23 -28.15 -28.12 -2.97
C ALA A 23 -27.39 -28.38 -4.27
N SER A 24 -26.11 -28.14 -4.28
CA SER A 24 -25.19 -28.63 -5.29
C SER A 24 -25.14 -30.16 -5.15
N CYS A 25 -25.83 -30.86 -6.03
CA CYS A 25 -25.61 -32.30 -6.23
C CYS A 25 -24.30 -32.48 -7.01
N SER A 26 -23.20 -32.65 -6.32
CA SER A 26 -22.04 -33.33 -6.89
C SER A 26 -22.26 -34.84 -6.70
N THR A 27 -22.51 -35.55 -7.82
CA THR A 27 -22.36 -37.00 -7.88
C THR A 27 -20.87 -37.33 -7.86
N ASP A 28 -20.34 -37.58 -6.68
CA ASP A 28 -19.02 -38.18 -6.54
C ASP A 28 -19.21 -39.64 -6.06
N ASN A 29 -18.86 -40.58 -6.92
CA ASN A 29 -18.67 -42.00 -6.56
C ASN A 29 -17.19 -42.18 -6.23
N GLY A 30 -16.84 -42.13 -4.95
CA GLY A 30 -15.49 -42.43 -4.50
C GLY A 30 -15.43 -42.49 -2.98
N ASP A 31 -15.31 -43.68 -2.44
CA ASP A 31 -14.95 -43.97 -1.06
C ASP A 31 -13.70 -43.17 -0.66
N GLY A 32 -13.84 -42.27 0.29
CA GLY A 32 -12.71 -41.53 0.91
C GLY A 32 -13.21 -40.72 2.08
N ASN A 33 -12.78 -41.13 3.26
CA ASN A 33 -12.95 -40.47 4.54
C ASN A 33 -12.77 -38.96 4.40
N ASN A 34 -13.85 -38.20 4.30
CA ASN A 34 -13.83 -36.74 4.17
C ASN A 34 -13.73 -36.16 5.58
N ASP A 35 -12.52 -36.24 6.15
CA ASP A 35 -12.14 -35.47 7.34
C ASP A 35 -12.35 -34.00 6.98
N GLY A 36 -13.37 -33.33 7.45
CA GLY A 36 -13.83 -31.96 7.25
C GLY A 36 -12.81 -30.89 6.85
N LYS A 37 -11.81 -31.23 6.03
CA LYS A 37 -10.78 -30.33 5.51
C LYS A 37 -11.40 -29.38 4.50
N LYS A 38 -11.40 -28.13 4.85
CA LYS A 38 -11.80 -27.06 3.95
C LYS A 38 -10.64 -26.77 3.00
N ASN A 39 -10.85 -26.98 1.69
CA ASN A 39 -9.82 -26.77 0.67
C ASN A 39 -10.14 -25.50 -0.13
N LEU A 40 -9.12 -24.70 -0.42
CA LEU A 40 -9.20 -23.52 -1.27
C LEU A 40 -8.02 -23.53 -2.26
N LYS A 41 -8.28 -23.28 -3.54
CA LYS A 41 -7.24 -23.11 -4.56
C LYS A 41 -7.28 -21.68 -5.09
N VAL A 42 -6.20 -20.95 -4.91
CA VAL A 42 -6.06 -19.54 -5.28
C VAL A 42 -5.00 -19.39 -6.35
N GLY A 43 -5.37 -18.74 -7.45
CA GLY A 43 -4.43 -18.29 -8.47
C GLY A 43 -3.94 -16.87 -8.19
N THR A 44 -2.67 -16.59 -8.49
CA THR A 44 -2.15 -15.23 -8.40
C THR A 44 -1.49 -14.82 -9.70
N ILE A 45 -1.65 -13.55 -10.06
CA ILE A 45 -1.00 -12.91 -11.19
C ILE A 45 -0.10 -11.81 -10.63
N LEU A 46 1.20 -12.04 -10.70
CA LEU A 46 2.23 -11.24 -10.09
C LEU A 46 3.03 -10.51 -11.16
N VAL A 47 3.18 -9.19 -11.02
CA VAL A 47 3.90 -8.34 -11.98
C VAL A 47 5.40 -8.64 -12.01
N GLY A 48 5.97 -8.99 -10.85
CA GLY A 48 7.37 -9.36 -10.67
C GLY A 48 7.55 -10.83 -10.23
N ASP A 49 8.67 -11.06 -9.59
CA ASP A 49 9.02 -12.31 -8.92
C ASP A 49 9.67 -12.02 -7.55
N GLU A 50 10.42 -12.98 -7.01
CA GLU A 50 11.09 -12.87 -5.71
C GLU A 50 12.20 -11.80 -5.67
N THR A 51 12.61 -11.25 -6.80
CA THR A 51 13.65 -10.21 -6.88
C THR A 51 13.07 -8.80 -6.74
N GLU A 52 11.75 -8.66 -6.91
CA GLU A 52 11.04 -7.40 -6.77
C GLU A 52 10.36 -7.33 -5.40
N GLY A 53 10.66 -6.28 -4.63
CA GLY A 53 10.31 -6.18 -3.21
C GLY A 53 8.80 -6.25 -2.92
N TYR A 54 7.98 -5.61 -3.75
CA TYR A 54 6.53 -5.62 -3.59
C TYR A 54 5.93 -7.01 -3.85
N THR A 55 6.33 -7.66 -4.94
CA THR A 55 5.90 -9.04 -5.25
C THR A 55 6.38 -10.02 -4.17
N LEU A 56 7.63 -9.88 -3.69
CA LEU A 56 8.15 -10.71 -2.60
C LEU A 56 7.33 -10.54 -1.32
N ALA A 57 6.95 -9.30 -0.96
CA ALA A 57 6.11 -9.04 0.20
C ALA A 57 4.73 -9.73 0.08
N HIS A 58 4.10 -9.71 -1.10
CA HIS A 58 2.87 -10.45 -1.37
C HIS A 58 3.04 -11.96 -1.21
N MET A 59 4.10 -12.52 -1.78
CA MET A 59 4.38 -13.96 -1.68
C MET A 59 4.63 -14.40 -0.23
N ASN A 60 5.37 -13.61 0.52
CA ASN A 60 5.62 -13.87 1.94
C ASN A 60 4.33 -13.80 2.76
N GLY A 61 3.48 -12.79 2.54
CA GLY A 61 2.19 -12.65 3.21
C GLY A 61 1.24 -13.81 2.91
N MET A 62 1.15 -14.24 1.64
CA MET A 62 0.36 -15.42 1.26
C MET A 62 0.85 -16.69 1.98
N ASN A 63 2.16 -16.92 1.98
CA ASN A 63 2.75 -18.09 2.62
C ASN A 63 2.51 -18.08 4.14
N ALA A 64 2.65 -16.93 4.78
CA ALA A 64 2.38 -16.77 6.22
C ALA A 64 0.90 -17.10 6.54
N ALA A 65 -0.04 -16.54 5.76
CA ALA A 65 -1.46 -16.83 5.91
C ALA A 65 -1.79 -18.33 5.74
N VAL A 66 -1.18 -18.99 4.73
CA VAL A 66 -1.32 -20.43 4.54
C VAL A 66 -0.88 -21.23 5.76
N GLU A 67 0.27 -20.89 6.36
CA GLU A 67 0.78 -21.60 7.55
C GLU A 67 -0.08 -21.35 8.79
N VAL A 68 -0.71 -20.19 8.94
CA VAL A 68 -1.69 -19.92 10.01
C VAL A 68 -2.93 -20.79 9.81
N LEU A 69 -3.54 -20.75 8.64
CA LEU A 69 -4.78 -21.45 8.33
C LEU A 69 -4.63 -22.99 8.36
N LYS A 70 -3.48 -23.49 7.96
CA LYS A 70 -3.14 -24.92 8.02
C LYS A 70 -3.19 -25.48 9.45
N LYS A 71 -2.80 -24.69 10.46
CA LYS A 71 -2.91 -25.09 11.87
C LYS A 71 -4.36 -25.23 12.33
N GLU A 72 -5.28 -24.60 11.63
CA GLU A 72 -6.73 -24.63 11.87
C GLU A 72 -7.46 -25.67 11.00
N GLY A 73 -6.71 -26.48 10.25
CA GLY A 73 -7.27 -27.51 9.36
C GLY A 73 -7.79 -27.01 8.01
N ILE A 74 -7.50 -25.75 7.66
CA ILE A 74 -7.80 -25.17 6.37
C ILE A 74 -6.61 -25.37 5.44
N ASN A 75 -6.84 -25.97 4.27
CA ASN A 75 -5.80 -26.22 3.28
C ASN A 75 -5.94 -25.24 2.12
N VAL A 76 -4.97 -24.34 1.97
CA VAL A 76 -4.92 -23.38 0.87
C VAL A 76 -3.78 -23.73 -0.07
N GLN A 77 -4.10 -23.96 -1.35
CA GLN A 77 -3.13 -24.16 -2.42
C GLN A 77 -3.01 -22.87 -3.24
N ILE A 78 -1.80 -22.34 -3.38
CA ILE A 78 -1.52 -21.15 -4.19
C ILE A 78 -0.84 -21.56 -5.50
N VAL A 79 -1.29 -21.00 -6.60
CA VAL A 79 -0.71 -21.18 -7.95
C VAL A 79 -0.25 -19.80 -8.45
N ASN A 80 1.04 -19.57 -8.46
CA ASN A 80 1.60 -18.27 -8.87
C ASN A 80 1.93 -18.23 -10.37
N LYS A 81 1.44 -17.20 -11.05
CA LYS A 81 1.91 -16.75 -12.37
C LYS A 81 2.75 -15.49 -12.18
N LYS A 82 4.06 -15.59 -12.41
CA LYS A 82 5.03 -14.51 -12.14
C LYS A 82 5.44 -13.79 -13.43
N LYS A 83 5.92 -12.55 -13.27
CA LYS A 83 6.37 -11.69 -14.39
C LYS A 83 5.31 -11.51 -15.46
N ILE A 84 4.06 -11.33 -15.02
CA ILE A 84 2.95 -11.05 -15.92
C ILE A 84 2.85 -9.53 -16.06
N PRO A 85 3.16 -8.97 -17.23
CA PRO A 85 3.09 -7.53 -17.44
C PRO A 85 1.63 -7.03 -17.41
N GLU A 86 1.45 -5.74 -17.24
CA GLU A 86 0.17 -5.02 -17.34
C GLU A 86 -0.29 -4.96 -18.80
N SER A 87 -0.78 -6.10 -19.31
CA SER A 87 -1.17 -6.31 -20.72
C SER A 87 -2.23 -7.41 -20.83
N ASP A 88 -2.66 -7.73 -22.07
CA ASP A 88 -3.60 -8.84 -22.35
C ASP A 88 -3.12 -10.22 -21.84
N ALA A 89 -1.86 -10.35 -21.47
CA ALA A 89 -1.33 -11.55 -20.81
C ALA A 89 -2.07 -11.84 -19.50
N VAL A 90 -2.59 -10.83 -18.81
CA VAL A 90 -3.38 -10.98 -17.58
C VAL A 90 -4.61 -11.84 -17.83
N ALA A 91 -5.42 -11.52 -18.85
CA ALA A 91 -6.63 -12.28 -19.19
C ALA A 91 -6.31 -13.73 -19.53
N THR A 92 -5.24 -13.96 -20.30
CA THR A 92 -4.80 -15.33 -20.67
C THR A 92 -4.43 -16.14 -19.42
N ASN A 93 -3.62 -15.57 -18.52
CA ASN A 93 -3.19 -16.25 -17.30
C ASN A 93 -4.35 -16.44 -16.30
N CYS A 94 -5.33 -15.53 -16.24
CA CYS A 94 -6.55 -15.73 -15.46
C CYS A 94 -7.31 -16.97 -15.95
N ASN A 95 -7.52 -17.11 -17.27
CA ASN A 95 -8.22 -18.25 -17.83
C ASN A 95 -7.47 -19.58 -17.58
N ASP A 96 -6.15 -19.59 -17.67
CA ASP A 96 -5.33 -20.76 -17.34
C ASP A 96 -5.51 -21.19 -15.88
N LEU A 97 -5.49 -20.22 -14.94
CA LEU A 97 -5.68 -20.47 -13.51
C LEU A 97 -7.09 -21.02 -13.21
N ILE A 98 -8.12 -20.48 -13.88
CA ILE A 98 -9.49 -20.98 -13.77
C ILE A 98 -9.59 -22.43 -14.30
N ALA A 99 -8.99 -22.69 -15.46
CA ALA A 99 -8.95 -24.04 -16.04
C ALA A 99 -8.20 -25.04 -15.13
N ASP A 100 -7.21 -24.57 -14.37
CA ASP A 100 -6.49 -25.34 -13.35
C ASP A 100 -7.28 -25.51 -12.03
N GLY A 101 -8.52 -24.99 -11.98
CA GLY A 101 -9.44 -25.16 -10.85
C GLY A 101 -9.26 -24.14 -9.72
N CYS A 102 -8.63 -22.99 -9.96
CA CYS A 102 -8.62 -21.90 -9.00
C CYS A 102 -10.01 -21.27 -8.87
N THR A 103 -10.48 -21.09 -7.64
CA THR A 103 -11.79 -20.49 -7.32
C THR A 103 -11.68 -19.03 -6.87
N ALA A 104 -10.46 -18.55 -6.69
CA ALA A 104 -10.15 -17.15 -6.48
C ALA A 104 -8.89 -16.77 -7.27
N ILE A 105 -8.87 -15.56 -7.81
CA ILE A 105 -7.75 -14.98 -8.55
C ILE A 105 -7.39 -13.65 -7.91
N VAL A 106 -6.11 -13.47 -7.58
CA VAL A 106 -5.57 -12.20 -7.03
C VAL A 106 -4.53 -11.66 -7.99
N THR A 107 -4.66 -10.38 -8.38
CA THR A 107 -3.66 -9.67 -9.18
C THR A 107 -2.97 -8.62 -8.30
N ASN A 108 -1.64 -8.46 -8.39
CA ASN A 108 -0.91 -7.58 -7.48
C ASN A 108 -0.50 -6.22 -8.06
N SER A 109 -0.74 -5.94 -9.33
CA SER A 109 -0.37 -4.66 -9.92
C SER A 109 -1.59 -3.83 -10.29
N TYR A 110 -1.48 -2.49 -10.13
CA TYR A 110 -2.56 -1.54 -10.41
C TYR A 110 -3.07 -1.65 -11.85
N GLY A 111 -2.20 -1.70 -12.82
CA GLY A 111 -2.58 -1.77 -14.23
C GLY A 111 -3.15 -3.12 -14.67
N HIS A 112 -2.95 -4.21 -13.91
CA HIS A 112 -3.56 -5.49 -14.22
C HIS A 112 -5.08 -5.42 -14.35
N GLN A 113 -5.74 -4.59 -13.55
CA GLN A 113 -7.20 -4.44 -13.53
C GLN A 113 -7.80 -4.07 -14.89
N ASN A 114 -7.04 -3.44 -15.77
CA ASN A 114 -7.50 -2.99 -17.08
C ASN A 114 -7.70 -4.12 -18.09
N PHE A 115 -7.20 -5.33 -17.84
CA PHE A 115 -7.05 -6.39 -18.84
C PHE A 115 -7.92 -7.63 -18.62
N PHE A 116 -8.66 -7.77 -17.52
CA PHE A 116 -9.42 -9.00 -17.24
C PHE A 116 -10.91 -8.80 -16.92
N GLY A 117 -11.47 -7.62 -17.14
CA GLY A 117 -12.87 -7.33 -16.87
C GLY A 117 -13.87 -8.29 -17.57
N ASN A 118 -13.58 -8.77 -18.79
CA ASN A 118 -14.40 -9.76 -19.47
C ASN A 118 -14.27 -11.14 -18.80
N VAL A 119 -13.07 -11.52 -18.35
CA VAL A 119 -12.87 -12.80 -17.65
C VAL A 119 -13.69 -12.84 -16.35
N ILE A 120 -13.77 -11.71 -15.61
CA ILE A 120 -14.60 -11.61 -14.40
C ILE A 120 -16.08 -11.87 -14.73
N LYS A 121 -16.62 -11.21 -15.76
CA LYS A 121 -18.02 -11.34 -16.20
C LYS A 121 -18.37 -12.78 -16.63
N ASP A 122 -17.45 -13.42 -17.33
CA ASP A 122 -17.67 -14.77 -17.87
C ASP A 122 -17.54 -15.86 -16.78
N ASN A 123 -16.98 -15.52 -15.60
CA ASN A 123 -16.70 -16.47 -14.51
C ASN A 123 -17.35 -16.02 -13.18
N PRO A 124 -18.70 -15.95 -13.07
CA PRO A 124 -19.38 -15.38 -11.91
C PRO A 124 -19.18 -16.18 -10.60
N ASN A 125 -18.70 -17.42 -10.68
CA ASN A 125 -18.43 -18.30 -9.53
C ASN A 125 -16.97 -18.23 -9.05
N VAL A 126 -16.13 -17.43 -9.69
CA VAL A 126 -14.73 -17.19 -9.30
C VAL A 126 -14.64 -15.82 -8.64
N THR A 127 -13.97 -15.72 -7.52
CA THR A 127 -13.68 -14.45 -6.85
C THR A 127 -12.45 -13.82 -7.45
N PHE A 128 -12.53 -12.53 -7.78
CA PHE A 128 -11.40 -11.76 -8.30
C PHE A 128 -11.05 -10.60 -7.37
N VAL A 129 -9.76 -10.40 -7.12
CA VAL A 129 -9.26 -9.31 -6.30
C VAL A 129 -8.14 -8.60 -7.05
N SER A 130 -8.27 -7.27 -7.19
CA SER A 130 -7.16 -6.41 -7.59
C SER A 130 -6.54 -5.76 -6.36
N MET A 131 -5.26 -6.05 -6.12
CA MET A 131 -4.49 -5.31 -5.13
C MET A 131 -4.10 -3.96 -5.73
N THR A 132 -4.25 -2.87 -4.97
CA THR A 132 -4.18 -1.48 -5.46
C THR A 132 -5.23 -1.09 -6.51
N GLY A 133 -6.21 -1.92 -6.80
CA GLY A 133 -7.26 -1.64 -7.80
C GLY A 133 -8.27 -0.59 -7.34
N ASP A 134 -8.99 -0.04 -8.31
CA ASP A 134 -10.07 0.94 -8.08
C ASP A 134 -11.32 0.66 -8.94
N LEU A 135 -11.26 -0.29 -9.87
CA LEU A 135 -12.37 -0.57 -10.78
C LEU A 135 -13.46 -1.45 -10.18
N ALA A 136 -13.20 -2.20 -9.10
CA ALA A 136 -14.17 -3.13 -8.54
C ALA A 136 -15.43 -2.38 -8.06
N ALA A 137 -15.29 -1.29 -7.32
CA ALA A 137 -16.41 -0.50 -6.80
C ALA A 137 -17.33 0.07 -7.90
N SER A 138 -16.77 0.47 -9.04
CA SER A 138 -17.50 1.03 -10.18
C SER A 138 -18.02 0.00 -11.17
N SER A 139 -17.50 -1.23 -11.15
CA SER A 139 -17.77 -2.28 -12.13
C SER A 139 -19.18 -2.89 -12.02
N ASN A 140 -19.81 -2.81 -10.83
CA ASN A 140 -21.04 -3.52 -10.48
C ASN A 140 -20.96 -5.05 -10.64
N LEU A 141 -19.77 -5.63 -10.55
CA LEU A 141 -19.54 -7.08 -10.63
C LEU A 141 -19.49 -7.65 -9.19
N PRO A 142 -20.40 -8.57 -8.82
CA PRO A 142 -20.53 -9.05 -7.44
C PRO A 142 -19.39 -9.97 -6.99
N ASN A 143 -18.54 -10.40 -7.91
CA ASN A 143 -17.40 -11.28 -7.69
C ASN A 143 -16.04 -10.58 -7.88
N TYR A 144 -16.03 -9.24 -7.91
CA TYR A 144 -14.83 -8.44 -8.10
C TYR A 144 -14.62 -7.47 -6.94
N PHE A 145 -13.42 -7.46 -6.35
CA PHE A 145 -13.06 -6.74 -5.13
C PHE A 145 -11.73 -6.04 -5.29
N ASN A 146 -11.53 -4.94 -4.56
CA ASN A 146 -10.24 -4.28 -4.40
C ASN A 146 -9.70 -4.50 -2.99
N ALA A 147 -8.38 -4.51 -2.85
CA ALA A 147 -7.73 -4.46 -1.56
C ALA A 147 -6.41 -3.68 -1.64
N PHE A 148 -6.14 -2.91 -0.61
CA PHE A 148 -4.84 -2.32 -0.35
C PHE A 148 -4.69 -2.07 1.15
N THR A 149 -3.48 -1.73 1.60
CA THR A 149 -3.28 -1.30 2.99
C THR A 149 -3.28 0.22 3.07
N ASP A 150 -3.50 0.77 4.26
CA ASP A 150 -3.29 2.18 4.55
C ASP A 150 -1.79 2.48 4.69
N ILE A 151 -1.03 2.16 3.62
CA ILE A 151 0.45 2.25 3.60
C ILE A 151 0.95 3.67 3.91
N TYR A 152 0.16 4.71 3.64
CA TYR A 152 0.48 6.09 3.98
C TYR A 152 0.75 6.28 5.47
N GLU A 153 0.11 5.50 6.35
CA GLU A 153 0.37 5.53 7.78
C GLU A 153 1.81 5.09 8.09
N SER A 154 2.25 4.00 7.48
CA SER A 154 3.62 3.49 7.63
C SER A 154 4.65 4.40 6.95
N ARG A 155 4.28 5.03 5.82
CA ARG A 155 5.09 6.07 5.17
C ARG A 155 5.32 7.26 6.10
N TYR A 156 4.28 7.73 6.81
CA TYR A 156 4.40 8.78 7.82
C TYR A 156 5.36 8.37 8.94
N VAL A 157 5.22 7.17 9.49
CA VAL A 157 6.11 6.65 10.56
C VAL A 157 7.56 6.56 10.06
N SER A 158 7.78 6.12 8.82
CA SER A 158 9.13 6.10 8.23
C SER A 158 9.69 7.50 8.03
N GLY A 159 8.83 8.48 7.75
CA GLY A 159 9.18 9.90 7.77
C GLY A 159 9.60 10.40 9.15
N VAL A 160 8.90 9.98 10.20
CA VAL A 160 9.30 10.29 11.60
C VAL A 160 10.68 9.71 11.92
N ILE A 161 10.95 8.46 11.50
CA ILE A 161 12.27 7.83 11.66
C ILE A 161 13.37 8.64 10.97
N ALA A 162 13.11 9.06 9.73
CA ALA A 162 14.01 9.91 8.95
C ALA A 162 14.21 11.29 9.62
N GLY A 163 13.14 11.89 10.14
CA GLY A 163 13.18 13.14 10.89
C GLY A 163 14.02 13.04 12.18
N MET A 164 13.92 11.91 12.91
CA MET A 164 14.76 11.65 14.08
C MET A 164 16.25 11.60 13.71
N LYS A 165 16.60 10.97 12.59
CA LYS A 165 17.98 10.96 12.07
C LYS A 165 18.41 12.35 11.65
N LEU A 166 17.56 13.09 10.94
CA LEU A 166 17.87 14.46 10.52
C LEU A 166 18.11 15.36 11.73
N LYS A 167 17.27 15.24 12.76
CA LYS A 167 17.46 15.98 14.02
C LYS A 167 18.79 15.64 14.69
N GLU A 168 19.19 14.38 14.76
CA GLU A 168 20.50 13.96 15.27
C GLU A 168 21.65 14.63 14.50
N LEU A 169 21.55 14.70 13.15
CA LEU A 169 22.58 15.33 12.30
C LEU A 169 22.67 16.85 12.50
N ILE A 170 21.55 17.49 12.82
CA ILE A 170 21.50 18.91 13.18
C ILE A 170 22.11 19.12 14.56
N ASP A 171 21.67 18.37 15.56
CA ASP A 171 22.07 18.51 16.96
C ASP A 171 23.58 18.27 17.15
N ASN A 172 24.18 17.35 16.38
CA ASN A 172 25.61 17.06 16.42
C ASN A 172 26.47 17.95 15.51
N GLY A 173 25.86 18.91 14.78
CA GLY A 173 26.54 19.84 13.90
C GLY A 173 26.97 19.32 12.54
N THR A 174 26.56 18.10 12.15
CA THR A 174 26.87 17.52 10.83
C THR A 174 26.10 18.25 9.71
N VAL A 175 24.83 18.58 9.94
CA VAL A 175 23.98 19.31 8.99
C VAL A 175 23.73 20.70 9.53
N THR A 176 24.63 21.64 9.19
CA THR A 176 24.48 23.06 9.42
C THR A 176 24.84 23.83 8.16
N LYS A 177 24.42 25.09 8.04
CA LYS A 177 24.77 25.96 6.89
C LYS A 177 26.28 26.12 6.70
N GLU A 178 27.05 26.03 7.79
CA GLU A 178 28.50 26.11 7.77
C GLU A 178 29.17 24.80 7.36
N ALA A 179 28.72 23.67 7.92
CA ALA A 179 29.34 22.37 7.70
C ALA A 179 28.93 21.75 6.36
N LEU A 180 27.66 21.92 5.97
CA LEU A 180 27.08 21.31 4.76
C LEU A 180 26.13 22.30 4.05
N PRO A 181 26.66 23.41 3.47
CA PRO A 181 25.82 24.46 2.85
C PRO A 181 24.96 23.94 1.70
N THR A 182 25.42 22.89 0.99
CA THR A 182 24.67 22.26 -0.12
C THR A 182 23.39 21.55 0.33
N ALA A 183 23.25 21.25 1.62
CA ALA A 183 22.05 20.61 2.15
C ALA A 183 20.86 21.57 2.30
N PHE A 184 21.05 22.86 2.10
CA PHE A 184 20.01 23.86 2.28
C PHE A 184 19.56 24.46 0.95
N ASP A 185 18.26 24.75 0.84
CA ASP A 185 17.70 25.53 -0.26
C ASP A 185 17.87 27.05 -0.02
N GLU A 186 17.36 27.88 -0.94
CA GLU A 186 17.49 29.35 -0.86
C GLU A 186 16.70 29.92 0.32
N ASP A 187 15.62 29.27 0.75
CA ASP A 187 14.80 29.67 1.89
C ASP A 187 15.37 29.16 3.22
N GLY A 188 16.40 28.31 3.16
CA GLY A 188 17.10 27.75 4.30
C GLY A 188 16.50 26.48 4.85
N ASN A 189 15.61 25.80 4.09
CA ASN A 189 15.09 24.49 4.43
C ASN A 189 16.13 23.41 4.07
N ILE A 190 16.13 22.31 4.84
CA ILE A 190 16.99 21.18 4.58
C ILE A 190 16.38 20.31 3.47
N LYS A 191 17.19 19.97 2.48
CA LYS A 191 16.72 19.25 1.29
C LYS A 191 16.62 17.77 1.53
N ILE A 192 15.43 17.21 1.22
CA ILE A 192 15.09 15.80 1.24
C ILE A 192 14.83 15.35 -0.19
N GLY A 193 15.21 14.12 -0.52
CA GLY A 193 14.93 13.51 -1.81
C GLY A 193 13.93 12.36 -1.70
N TYR A 194 13.18 12.13 -2.77
CA TYR A 194 12.28 10.98 -2.86
C TYR A 194 12.30 10.39 -4.27
N VAL A 195 12.56 9.09 -4.37
CA VAL A 195 12.56 8.34 -5.64
C VAL A 195 11.14 7.87 -5.90
N GLY A 196 10.41 8.60 -6.75
CA GLY A 196 9.06 8.25 -7.16
C GLY A 196 9.04 7.22 -8.28
N ALA A 197 7.99 6.38 -8.34
CA ALA A 197 7.74 5.50 -9.46
C ALA A 197 6.99 6.24 -10.58
N PHE A 198 5.71 6.48 -10.40
CA PHE A 198 4.84 7.23 -11.31
C PHE A 198 4.11 8.36 -10.57
N ALA A 199 3.58 9.34 -11.30
CA ALA A 199 2.83 10.44 -10.72
C ALA A 199 1.35 10.06 -10.41
N TYR A 200 1.14 8.88 -9.85
CA TYR A 200 -0.18 8.40 -9.44
C TYR A 200 -0.52 8.82 -8.00
N ALA A 201 -1.81 8.87 -7.66
CA ALA A 201 -2.26 9.30 -6.35
C ALA A 201 -1.64 8.46 -5.20
N GLU A 202 -1.48 7.16 -5.39
CA GLU A 202 -0.84 6.27 -4.41
C GLU A 202 0.60 6.71 -4.09
N VAL A 203 1.36 7.14 -5.11
CA VAL A 203 2.74 7.64 -4.94
C VAL A 203 2.75 9.01 -4.27
N VAL A 204 1.80 9.90 -4.66
CA VAL A 204 1.62 11.24 -4.05
C VAL A 204 1.26 11.13 -2.57
N SER A 205 0.30 10.27 -2.24
CA SER A 205 -0.08 9.92 -0.88
C SER A 205 1.14 9.48 -0.06
N GLY A 206 1.91 8.54 -0.62
CA GLY A 206 3.10 7.97 0.04
C GLY A 206 4.18 8.99 0.34
N TYR A 207 4.62 9.77 -0.65
CA TYR A 207 5.69 10.74 -0.42
C TYR A 207 5.22 11.92 0.44
N THR A 208 3.95 12.33 0.34
CA THR A 208 3.42 13.40 1.18
C THR A 208 3.36 12.95 2.65
N ALA A 209 2.89 11.73 2.92
CA ALA A 209 2.90 11.17 4.26
C ALA A 209 4.33 11.10 4.85
N PHE A 210 5.30 10.65 4.06
CA PHE A 210 6.71 10.64 4.44
C PHE A 210 7.23 12.05 4.76
N PHE A 211 6.95 13.03 3.92
CA PHE A 211 7.34 14.43 4.14
C PHE A 211 6.75 15.00 5.43
N LEU A 212 5.44 14.81 5.65
CA LEU A 212 4.77 15.27 6.87
C LEU A 212 5.31 14.57 8.13
N GLY A 213 5.69 13.30 8.01
CA GLY A 213 6.39 12.57 9.07
C GLY A 213 7.72 13.20 9.44
N ILE A 214 8.55 13.59 8.46
CA ILE A 214 9.81 14.34 8.70
C ILE A 214 9.51 15.69 9.35
N GLN A 215 8.56 16.46 8.80
CA GLN A 215 8.17 17.77 9.31
C GLN A 215 7.67 17.73 10.75
N SER A 216 7.08 16.63 11.19
CA SER A 216 6.64 16.47 12.59
C SER A 216 7.80 16.45 13.59
N VAL A 217 9.06 16.27 13.11
CA VAL A 217 10.29 16.26 13.94
C VAL A 217 11.18 17.45 13.60
N VAL A 218 11.33 17.80 12.33
CA VAL A 218 12.14 18.92 11.83
C VAL A 218 11.30 19.72 10.85
N GLU A 219 10.83 20.89 11.26
CA GLU A 219 9.87 21.71 10.50
C GLU A 219 10.43 22.26 9.18
N ASN A 220 11.68 22.73 9.20
CA ASN A 220 12.29 23.45 8.07
C ASN A 220 12.93 22.47 7.08
N VAL A 221 12.09 21.78 6.30
CA VAL A 221 12.52 20.86 5.25
C VAL A 221 11.79 21.17 3.94
N SER A 222 12.46 20.93 2.82
CA SER A 222 11.87 20.88 1.49
C SER A 222 12.18 19.54 0.83
N MET A 223 11.28 19.04 -0.01
CA MET A 223 11.46 17.74 -0.64
C MET A 223 11.40 17.83 -2.16
N THR A 224 12.35 17.16 -2.81
CA THR A 224 12.33 16.94 -4.26
C THR A 224 11.96 15.50 -4.55
N VAL A 225 10.84 15.29 -5.24
CA VAL A 225 10.44 14.00 -5.78
C VAL A 225 10.90 13.93 -7.23
N LYS A 226 11.67 12.89 -7.61
CA LYS A 226 12.00 12.65 -9.03
C LYS A 226 11.50 11.27 -9.42
N TYR A 227 10.76 11.21 -10.54
CA TYR A 227 10.13 9.97 -11.01
C TYR A 227 11.07 9.14 -11.88
N THR A 228 10.94 7.81 -11.78
CA THR A 228 11.65 6.83 -12.61
C THR A 228 10.84 6.40 -13.83
N ASN A 229 9.52 6.61 -13.85
CA ASN A 229 8.55 5.99 -14.77
C ASN A 229 8.70 4.46 -14.79
N SER A 230 8.89 3.85 -13.62
CA SER A 230 8.96 2.40 -13.45
C SER A 230 8.63 2.03 -12.02
N TRP A 231 7.92 0.92 -11.82
CA TRP A 231 7.76 0.33 -10.49
C TRP A 231 9.07 -0.28 -10.00
N PHE A 232 9.84 -0.91 -10.89
CA PHE A 232 11.08 -1.59 -10.56
C PHE A 232 12.14 -1.35 -11.63
N SER A 233 13.22 -0.68 -11.27
CA SER A 233 14.43 -0.53 -12.09
C SER A 233 15.61 -0.11 -11.24
N GLU A 234 16.49 -1.05 -10.90
CA GLU A 234 17.68 -0.77 -10.09
C GLU A 234 18.53 0.38 -10.69
N GLU A 235 18.69 0.41 -12.02
CA GLU A 235 19.48 1.43 -12.71
C GLU A 235 18.83 2.81 -12.62
N ARG A 236 17.51 2.91 -12.91
CA ARG A 236 16.81 4.20 -12.89
C ARG A 236 16.72 4.74 -11.45
N GLU A 237 16.43 3.87 -10.49
CA GLU A 237 16.33 4.24 -9.07
C GLU A 237 17.66 4.71 -8.51
N ALA A 238 18.76 4.00 -8.81
CA ALA A 238 20.12 4.42 -8.45
C ALA A 238 20.49 5.77 -9.08
N SER A 239 20.19 5.96 -10.37
CA SER A 239 20.46 7.22 -11.08
C SER A 239 19.68 8.40 -10.48
N VAL A 240 18.43 8.19 -10.12
CA VAL A 240 17.59 9.22 -9.45
C VAL A 240 18.13 9.53 -8.06
N ALA A 241 18.53 8.53 -7.27
CA ALA A 241 19.15 8.74 -5.96
C ALA A 241 20.47 9.53 -6.07
N ASP A 242 21.33 9.19 -7.03
CA ASP A 242 22.56 9.93 -7.32
C ASP A 242 22.27 11.38 -7.71
N TYR A 243 21.25 11.62 -8.54
CA TYR A 243 20.82 12.97 -8.87
C TYR A 243 20.39 13.74 -7.61
N LEU A 244 19.52 13.19 -6.78
CA LEU A 244 19.02 13.82 -5.57
C LEU A 244 20.16 14.13 -4.57
N MET A 245 21.10 13.20 -4.39
CA MET A 245 22.32 13.46 -3.58
C MET A 245 23.16 14.57 -4.17
N SER A 246 23.30 14.67 -5.50
CA SER A 246 24.02 15.74 -6.17
C SER A 246 23.38 17.12 -5.97
N GLN A 247 22.05 17.15 -5.73
CA GLN A 247 21.32 18.38 -5.37
C GLN A 247 21.48 18.74 -3.87
N GLY A 248 22.15 17.87 -3.09
CA GLY A 248 22.40 18.07 -1.66
C GLY A 248 21.34 17.50 -0.72
N CYS A 249 20.48 16.60 -1.19
CA CYS A 249 19.55 15.90 -0.32
C CYS A 249 20.30 15.00 0.68
N VAL A 250 19.93 15.07 1.95
CA VAL A 250 20.58 14.35 3.07
C VAL A 250 19.78 13.14 3.55
N ILE A 251 18.53 13.00 3.11
CA ILE A 251 17.68 11.83 3.27
C ILE A 251 17.09 11.49 1.90
N ILE A 252 17.07 10.20 1.54
CA ILE A 252 16.42 9.69 0.34
C ILE A 252 15.37 8.66 0.76
N GLY A 253 14.09 8.97 0.50
CA GLY A 253 12.99 8.00 0.55
C GLY A 253 12.74 7.42 -0.83
N GLN A 254 11.99 6.32 -0.92
CA GLN A 254 11.60 5.73 -2.20
C GLN A 254 10.17 5.19 -2.20
N HIS A 255 9.61 5.12 -3.40
CA HIS A 255 8.35 4.45 -3.70
C HIS A 255 8.55 3.28 -4.66
N ALA A 256 9.50 3.41 -5.58
CA ALA A 256 9.88 2.33 -6.48
C ALA A 256 10.47 1.13 -5.71
N ASP A 257 10.39 -0.07 -6.28
CA ASP A 257 10.43 -1.35 -5.56
C ASP A 257 11.78 -2.06 -5.56
N SER A 258 12.83 -1.45 -6.16
CA SER A 258 14.16 -2.06 -6.20
C SER A 258 15.06 -1.61 -5.04
N THR A 259 16.19 -2.26 -4.93
CA THR A 259 17.25 -1.87 -3.98
C THR A 259 18.22 -0.82 -4.55
N GLY A 260 17.97 -0.32 -5.77
CA GLY A 260 18.87 0.58 -6.47
C GLY A 260 19.16 1.89 -5.74
N ALA A 261 18.13 2.54 -5.21
CA ALA A 261 18.31 3.80 -4.48
C ALA A 261 19.08 3.63 -3.17
N PRO A 262 18.75 2.70 -2.25
CA PRO A 262 19.55 2.45 -1.06
C PRO A 262 20.99 2.03 -1.36
N ALA A 263 21.22 1.22 -2.40
CA ALA A 263 22.55 0.81 -2.83
C ALA A 263 23.39 2.02 -3.29
N ALA A 264 22.82 2.94 -4.06
CA ALA A 264 23.49 4.16 -4.48
C ALA A 264 23.87 5.06 -3.28
N VAL A 265 22.97 5.20 -2.30
CA VAL A 265 23.26 5.96 -1.06
C VAL A 265 24.37 5.29 -0.26
N GLN A 266 24.35 3.96 -0.13
CA GLN A 266 25.39 3.18 0.52
C GLN A 266 26.76 3.37 -0.15
N ASP A 267 26.78 3.29 -1.48
CA ASP A 267 27.98 3.49 -2.29
C ASP A 267 28.56 4.91 -2.14
N ALA A 268 27.70 5.93 -2.15
CA ALA A 268 28.11 7.31 -1.95
C ALA A 268 28.69 7.54 -0.55
N PHE A 269 28.07 6.95 0.47
CA PHE A 269 28.57 6.98 1.84
C PHE A 269 29.95 6.35 1.95
N GLN A 270 30.13 5.11 1.45
CA GLN A 270 31.38 4.38 1.59
C GLN A 270 32.52 4.94 0.74
N LYS A 271 32.23 5.35 -0.51
CA LYS A 271 33.26 5.77 -1.47
C LYS A 271 33.63 7.25 -1.38
N LYS A 272 32.68 8.11 -0.95
CA LYS A 272 32.85 9.56 -0.98
C LYS A 272 32.65 10.22 0.38
N GLY A 273 32.19 9.48 1.40
CA GLY A 273 31.83 10.06 2.70
C GLY A 273 30.59 10.98 2.63
N THR A 274 29.71 10.76 1.66
CA THR A 274 28.51 11.56 1.46
C THR A 274 27.59 11.44 2.67
N VAL A 275 27.18 12.57 3.26
CA VAL A 275 26.18 12.61 4.33
C VAL A 275 24.80 12.45 3.73
N CYS A 276 24.35 11.22 3.60
CA CYS A 276 23.00 10.90 3.13
C CYS A 276 22.55 9.57 3.73
N TYR A 277 21.28 9.46 4.07
CA TYR A 277 20.66 8.26 4.64
C TYR A 277 19.44 7.85 3.82
N SER A 278 19.07 6.58 3.89
CA SER A 278 18.01 6.03 3.04
C SER A 278 16.85 5.45 3.86
N VAL A 279 15.65 5.57 3.32
CA VAL A 279 14.46 4.84 3.73
C VAL A 279 14.02 4.01 2.52
N GLY A 280 14.00 2.68 2.68
CA GLY A 280 13.62 1.73 1.64
C GLY A 280 12.10 1.57 1.50
N TYR A 281 11.67 0.43 0.93
CA TYR A 281 10.26 0.09 0.78
C TYR A 281 10.03 -1.43 0.75
N ASN A 282 8.89 -1.88 1.28
CA ASN A 282 8.34 -3.24 1.31
C ASN A 282 9.17 -4.28 2.07
N VAL A 283 10.47 -4.33 1.86
CA VAL A 283 11.35 -5.37 2.38
C VAL A 283 12.50 -4.77 3.20
N ASP A 284 13.13 -5.61 4.01
CA ASP A 284 14.32 -5.23 4.76
C ASP A 284 15.52 -5.07 3.80
N MET A 285 16.10 -3.88 3.78
CA MET A 285 17.23 -3.54 2.91
C MET A 285 18.56 -3.38 3.67
N ARG A 286 18.63 -3.86 4.93
CA ARG A 286 19.84 -3.77 5.75
C ARG A 286 21.02 -4.54 5.17
N ASP A 287 20.78 -5.60 4.41
CA ASP A 287 21.85 -6.36 3.74
C ASP A 287 22.45 -5.59 2.56
N VAL A 288 21.67 -4.69 1.95
CA VAL A 288 22.10 -3.88 0.79
C VAL A 288 22.75 -2.57 1.21
N ALA A 289 22.19 -1.92 2.22
CA ALA A 289 22.55 -0.55 2.61
C ALA A 289 22.83 -0.43 4.12
N ALA A 290 23.63 -1.35 4.66
CA ALA A 290 23.85 -1.55 6.09
C ALA A 290 24.27 -0.28 6.87
N ASP A 291 25.00 0.65 6.24
CA ASP A 291 25.52 1.84 6.91
C ASP A 291 24.54 3.03 6.88
N VAL A 292 23.58 3.04 5.97
CA VAL A 292 22.76 4.22 5.67
C VAL A 292 21.27 3.99 5.74
N ILE A 293 20.79 2.73 5.67
CA ILE A 293 19.37 2.43 5.75
C ILE A 293 18.83 2.71 7.16
N LEU A 294 17.68 3.38 7.24
CA LEU A 294 17.02 3.66 8.51
C LEU A 294 15.93 2.63 8.81
N THR A 295 15.11 2.32 7.82
CA THR A 295 14.00 1.35 7.83
C THR A 295 13.40 1.23 6.43
N SER A 296 12.39 0.37 6.26
CA SER A 296 11.44 0.38 5.13
C SER A 296 10.01 0.35 5.67
N PRO A 297 9.08 1.23 5.22
CA PRO A 297 7.66 1.02 5.45
C PRO A 297 7.19 -0.25 4.75
N THR A 298 6.31 -1.03 5.39
CA THR A 298 5.89 -2.35 4.91
C THR A 298 4.38 -2.49 4.85
N ASN A 299 3.94 -3.26 3.86
CA ASN A 299 2.61 -3.84 3.80
C ASN A 299 2.67 -5.24 4.45
N ASN A 300 1.89 -5.46 5.50
CA ASN A 300 1.80 -6.76 6.16
C ASN A 300 0.69 -7.57 5.51
N TRP A 301 0.95 -8.06 4.31
CA TRP A 301 -0.04 -8.73 3.46
C TRP A 301 -0.63 -10.00 4.06
N GLU A 302 0.02 -10.62 5.04
CA GLU A 302 -0.52 -11.78 5.77
C GLU A 302 -1.86 -11.47 6.42
N VAL A 303 -2.08 -10.24 6.88
CA VAL A 303 -3.35 -9.81 7.48
C VAL A 303 -4.49 -9.88 6.46
N TYR A 304 -4.25 -9.37 5.25
CA TYR A 304 -5.23 -9.43 4.18
C TYR A 304 -5.46 -10.85 3.68
N TYR A 305 -4.39 -11.60 3.41
CA TYR A 305 -4.52 -12.95 2.86
C TYR A 305 -5.14 -13.93 3.86
N GLU A 306 -4.88 -13.80 5.15
CA GLU A 306 -5.57 -14.58 6.17
C GLU A 306 -7.07 -14.25 6.18
N TYR A 307 -7.43 -12.96 6.13
CA TYR A 307 -8.81 -12.51 6.01
C TYR A 307 -9.48 -13.06 4.75
N LEU A 308 -8.87 -12.90 3.58
CA LEU A 308 -9.43 -13.32 2.29
C LEU A 308 -9.67 -14.84 2.27
N PHE A 309 -8.64 -15.61 2.58
CA PHE A 309 -8.72 -17.07 2.50
C PHE A 309 -9.74 -17.65 3.48
N ARG A 310 -9.78 -17.12 4.70
CA ARG A 310 -10.77 -17.49 5.72
C ARG A 310 -12.19 -17.17 5.24
N THR A 311 -12.41 -15.95 4.74
CA THR A 311 -13.70 -15.47 4.22
C THR A 311 -14.22 -16.38 3.11
N LEU A 312 -13.36 -16.74 2.16
CA LEU A 312 -13.72 -17.61 1.03
C LEU A 312 -14.05 -19.04 1.49
N VAL A 313 -13.26 -19.62 2.39
CA VAL A 313 -13.49 -20.96 2.93
C VAL A 313 -14.78 -21.04 3.74
N GLU A 314 -15.15 -19.97 4.41
CA GLU A 314 -16.40 -19.86 5.17
C GLU A 314 -17.61 -19.53 4.29
N GLY A 315 -17.42 -19.29 2.99
CA GLY A 315 -18.49 -18.92 2.05
C GLY A 315 -19.09 -17.54 2.36
N LYS A 316 -18.34 -16.67 2.99
CA LYS A 316 -18.73 -15.29 3.29
C LYS A 316 -18.40 -14.36 2.13
N THR A 317 -19.06 -13.20 2.10
CA THR A 317 -18.77 -12.14 1.13
C THR A 317 -17.49 -11.40 1.53
N VAL A 318 -16.59 -11.20 0.56
CA VAL A 318 -15.38 -10.39 0.71
C VAL A 318 -15.78 -8.90 0.79
N GLU A 319 -15.06 -8.11 1.59
CA GLU A 319 -15.22 -6.66 1.65
C GLU A 319 -14.89 -6.04 0.29
N GLN A 320 -15.75 -5.12 -0.20
CA GLN A 320 -15.66 -4.58 -1.57
C GLN A 320 -14.36 -3.83 -1.81
N ASP A 321 -13.95 -3.00 -0.85
CA ASP A 321 -12.74 -2.21 -0.83
C ASP A 321 -12.08 -2.36 0.54
N TRP A 322 -11.22 -3.40 0.68
CA TRP A 322 -10.54 -3.63 1.94
C TRP A 322 -9.33 -2.69 2.08
N ALA A 323 -9.36 -1.84 3.08
CA ALA A 323 -8.26 -0.95 3.44
C ALA A 323 -8.05 -0.97 4.96
N LYS A 324 -6.88 -1.35 5.42
CA LYS A 324 -6.53 -1.43 6.85
C LYS A 324 -5.09 -0.95 7.08
N GLY A 325 -4.89 -0.36 8.26
CA GLY A 325 -3.64 0.26 8.68
C GLY A 325 -3.05 -0.32 9.96
N TYR A 326 -2.46 0.54 10.77
CA TYR A 326 -1.86 0.16 12.05
C TYR A 326 -2.86 -0.42 13.05
N SER A 327 -4.13 -0.03 13.03
CA SER A 327 -5.15 -0.56 13.93
C SER A 327 -5.32 -2.07 13.80
N GLU A 328 -5.24 -2.61 12.58
CA GLU A 328 -5.30 -4.04 12.27
C GLU A 328 -3.92 -4.67 12.06
N LYS A 329 -2.84 -3.90 12.22
CA LYS A 329 -1.46 -4.33 11.97
C LYS A 329 -1.19 -4.69 10.50
N ALA A 330 -1.98 -4.14 9.59
CA ALA A 330 -1.83 -4.37 8.15
C ALA A 330 -0.66 -3.59 7.54
N VAL A 331 -0.09 -2.66 8.28
CA VAL A 331 1.13 -1.92 7.90
C VAL A 331 2.12 -1.89 9.07
N GLY A 332 3.38 -1.61 8.75
CA GLY A 332 4.45 -1.50 9.73
C GLY A 332 5.72 -0.93 9.14
N THR A 333 6.82 -1.08 9.85
CA THR A 333 8.17 -0.80 9.36
C THR A 333 9.05 -2.01 9.61
N THR A 334 10.07 -2.21 8.77
CA THR A 334 11.12 -3.18 9.06
C THR A 334 11.87 -2.80 10.34
N GLU A 335 12.67 -3.71 10.87
CA GLU A 335 13.57 -3.38 11.97
C GLU A 335 14.45 -2.16 11.63
N LEU A 336 14.73 -1.36 12.64
CA LEU A 336 15.58 -0.18 12.48
C LEU A 336 17.00 -0.58 12.05
N GLY A 337 17.52 0.11 11.04
CA GLY A 337 18.93 0.02 10.67
C GLY A 337 19.83 0.59 11.76
N LYS A 338 21.11 0.17 11.78
CA LYS A 338 22.10 0.71 12.75
C LYS A 338 22.33 2.21 12.65
N ALA A 339 21.93 2.81 11.53
CA ALA A 339 22.01 4.25 11.30
C ALA A 339 20.89 5.04 11.98
N ALA A 340 19.84 4.39 12.48
CA ALA A 340 18.74 5.07 13.15
C ALA A 340 19.22 5.80 14.42
N ALA A 341 18.67 6.98 14.68
CA ALA A 341 19.03 7.80 15.84
C ALA A 341 18.57 7.15 17.16
N ALA A 342 19.23 7.50 18.25
CA ALA A 342 18.79 7.06 19.58
C ALA A 342 17.37 7.56 19.90
N GLY A 343 16.57 6.73 20.61
CA GLY A 343 15.18 7.04 20.95
C GLY A 343 14.17 6.85 19.81
N THR A 344 14.62 6.40 18.62
CA THR A 344 13.72 6.21 17.47
C THR A 344 12.70 5.11 17.72
N ALA A 345 13.07 4.01 18.38
CA ALA A 345 12.16 2.90 18.64
C ALA A 345 10.97 3.31 19.53
N GLU A 346 11.23 4.08 20.58
CA GLU A 346 10.21 4.63 21.47
C GLU A 346 9.30 5.61 20.71
N LYS A 347 9.88 6.45 19.85
CA LYS A 347 9.12 7.39 19.03
C LYS A 347 8.22 6.69 18.01
N VAL A 348 8.70 5.64 17.36
CA VAL A 348 7.90 4.78 16.46
C VAL A 348 6.72 4.19 17.22
N SER A 349 6.96 3.61 18.40
CA SER A 349 5.90 3.01 19.22
C SER A 349 4.82 4.04 19.63
N GLU A 350 5.24 5.26 20.01
CA GLU A 350 4.33 6.36 20.35
C GLU A 350 3.45 6.75 19.15
N VAL A 351 4.10 7.01 18.00
CA VAL A 351 3.41 7.55 16.82
C VAL A 351 2.48 6.52 16.20
N SER A 352 2.93 5.27 16.04
CA SER A 352 2.08 4.21 15.49
C SER A 352 0.88 3.90 16.38
N ALA A 353 1.02 4.00 17.73
CA ALA A 353 -0.10 3.86 18.64
C ALA A 353 -1.14 4.99 18.49
N LYS A 354 -0.68 6.24 18.27
CA LYS A 354 -1.57 7.40 18.01
C LYS A 354 -2.30 7.28 16.68
N ILE A 355 -1.64 6.78 15.64
CA ILE A 355 -2.27 6.49 14.36
C ILE A 355 -3.31 5.39 14.53
N ALA A 356 -2.94 4.25 15.13
CA ALA A 356 -3.83 3.11 15.37
C ALA A 356 -5.09 3.47 16.18
N SER A 357 -4.97 4.41 17.13
CA SER A 357 -6.11 4.91 17.91
C SER A 357 -6.94 5.99 17.20
N GLY A 358 -6.49 6.50 16.05
CA GLY A 358 -7.10 7.63 15.35
C GLY A 358 -6.86 9.00 16.00
N GLU A 359 -6.01 9.08 17.04
CA GLU A 359 -5.60 10.34 17.67
C GLU A 359 -4.77 11.20 16.71
N LEU A 360 -3.91 10.57 15.90
CA LEU A 360 -3.12 11.23 14.88
C LEU A 360 -3.73 10.93 13.50
N LYS A 361 -4.10 11.97 12.78
CA LYS A 361 -4.50 11.91 11.38
C LYS A 361 -3.30 12.31 10.51
N VAL A 362 -2.83 11.39 9.65
CA VAL A 362 -1.63 11.61 8.83
C VAL A 362 -1.78 12.86 7.95
N PHE A 363 -2.94 13.03 7.32
CA PHE A 363 -3.24 14.16 6.45
C PHE A 363 -4.09 15.23 7.16
N ASP A 364 -3.73 15.59 8.40
CA ASP A 364 -4.30 16.73 9.11
C ASP A 364 -4.03 18.03 8.32
N CYS A 365 -5.10 18.65 7.81
CA CYS A 365 -5.02 19.84 6.97
C CYS A 365 -4.42 21.06 7.65
N SER A 366 -4.29 21.05 8.99
CA SER A 366 -3.56 22.09 9.73
C SER A 366 -2.04 21.94 9.65
N LYS A 367 -1.53 20.84 9.12
CA LYS A 367 -0.09 20.51 9.08
C LYS A 367 0.55 20.78 7.72
N PHE A 368 -0.22 21.12 6.71
CA PHE A 368 0.29 21.46 5.39
C PHE A 368 -0.52 22.59 4.76
N THR A 369 0.05 23.20 3.74
CA THR A 369 -0.62 24.20 2.92
C THR A 369 -0.60 23.81 1.45
N VAL A 370 -1.50 24.40 0.68
CA VAL A 370 -1.57 24.32 -0.78
C VAL A 370 -1.63 25.76 -1.30
N LYS A 371 -0.60 26.21 -2.00
CA LYS A 371 -0.45 27.59 -2.46
C LYS A 371 -0.56 28.62 -1.32
N GLY A 372 0.02 28.29 -0.18
CA GLY A 372 0.08 29.14 1.02
C GLY A 372 -1.15 29.07 1.94
N GLU A 373 -2.18 28.29 1.62
CA GLU A 373 -3.43 28.22 2.37
C GLU A 373 -3.70 26.81 2.89
N HIS A 374 -4.26 26.67 4.09
CA HIS A 374 -4.78 25.40 4.58
C HIS A 374 -6.08 25.07 3.86
N ILE A 375 -6.18 23.85 3.33
CA ILE A 375 -7.37 23.41 2.62
C ILE A 375 -8.44 22.91 3.62
N THR A 376 -9.71 23.23 3.33
CA THR A 376 -10.87 22.79 4.12
C THR A 376 -11.88 22.02 3.27
N SER A 377 -11.63 21.89 1.97
CA SER A 377 -12.41 21.14 0.99
C SER A 377 -11.50 20.68 -0.13
N TYR A 378 -11.72 19.46 -0.62
CA TYR A 378 -11.05 18.92 -1.78
C TYR A 378 -11.97 17.95 -2.51
N THR A 379 -12.40 18.32 -3.73
CA THR A 379 -13.41 17.59 -4.51
C THR A 379 -12.88 17.14 -5.89
N ASN A 380 -11.56 17.15 -6.08
CA ASN A 380 -10.93 16.87 -7.38
C ASN A 380 -10.08 15.59 -7.36
N ALA A 381 -10.20 14.74 -6.31
CA ALA A 381 -9.47 13.48 -6.27
C ALA A 381 -9.82 12.61 -7.48
N PHE A 382 -8.79 12.10 -8.15
CA PHE A 382 -8.95 11.30 -9.37
C PHE A 382 -9.87 10.10 -9.16
N GLY A 383 -10.92 10.01 -9.99
CA GLY A 383 -11.94 8.98 -9.91
C GLY A 383 -13.08 9.27 -8.90
N PHE A 384 -13.02 10.41 -8.20
CA PHE A 384 -14.04 10.85 -7.24
C PHE A 384 -14.42 12.31 -7.41
N GLU A 385 -14.25 12.86 -8.61
CA GLU A 385 -14.53 14.25 -8.91
C GLU A 385 -15.95 14.65 -8.47
N GLY A 386 -16.04 15.71 -7.70
CA GLY A 386 -17.28 16.20 -7.11
C GLY A 386 -17.60 15.62 -5.73
N ASN A 387 -16.85 14.62 -5.23
CA ASN A 387 -17.00 14.10 -3.89
C ASN A 387 -16.03 14.79 -2.93
N GLU A 388 -16.53 15.17 -1.75
CA GLU A 388 -15.68 15.80 -0.72
C GLU A 388 -14.80 14.74 -0.05
N CYS A 389 -13.49 14.96 -0.11
CA CYS A 389 -12.48 14.08 0.49
C CYS A 389 -11.98 14.59 1.85
N ILE A 390 -12.37 15.79 2.27
CA ILE A 390 -11.97 16.35 3.57
C ILE A 390 -13.10 16.18 4.57
N LYS A 391 -12.77 15.69 5.75
CA LYS A 391 -13.66 15.49 6.89
C LYS A 391 -13.18 16.26 8.11
N THR A 392 -14.11 16.54 9.02
CA THR A 392 -13.78 17.09 10.34
C THR A 392 -14.35 16.17 11.41
N GLU A 393 -13.49 15.59 12.22
CA GLU A 393 -13.85 14.74 13.35
C GLU A 393 -13.09 15.17 14.59
N ASN A 394 -13.78 15.25 15.72
CA ASN A 394 -13.21 15.65 17.02
C ASN A 394 -12.38 16.97 16.96
N GLY A 395 -12.75 17.88 16.06
CA GLY A 395 -12.09 19.17 15.89
C GLY A 395 -10.82 19.12 15.00
N VAL A 396 -10.47 17.98 14.41
CA VAL A 396 -9.41 17.82 13.43
C VAL A 396 -10.01 17.76 12.04
N THR A 397 -9.56 18.64 11.14
CA THR A 397 -9.91 18.62 9.72
C THR A 397 -8.79 17.91 8.96
N TYR A 398 -9.12 16.84 8.23
CA TYR A 398 -8.12 15.98 7.58
C TYR A 398 -8.64 15.47 6.24
N PHE A 399 -7.72 15.13 5.33
CA PHE A 399 -8.06 14.40 4.12
C PHE A 399 -8.28 12.92 4.50
N ASP A 400 -9.47 12.41 4.18
CA ASP A 400 -9.92 11.07 4.55
C ASP A 400 -9.46 10.04 3.50
N GLU A 401 -8.24 9.65 3.59
CA GLU A 401 -7.62 8.66 2.72
C GLU A 401 -8.22 7.26 2.93
N SER A 402 -8.35 6.50 1.85
CA SER A 402 -8.80 5.08 1.84
C SER A 402 -10.26 4.82 2.24
N SER A 403 -11.09 5.84 2.47
CA SER A 403 -12.50 5.62 2.83
C SER A 403 -13.44 5.45 1.63
N LEU A 404 -13.06 5.96 0.45
CA LEU A 404 -13.86 5.88 -0.77
C LEU A 404 -13.51 4.67 -1.64
N ARG A 405 -12.28 4.16 -1.52
CA ARG A 405 -11.77 2.94 -2.17
C ARG A 405 -10.51 2.46 -1.44
N ALA A 406 -10.12 1.20 -1.68
CA ALA A 406 -8.91 0.62 -1.09
C ALA A 406 -7.62 1.28 -1.61
N ALA A 407 -7.51 1.50 -2.93
CA ALA A 407 -6.34 2.18 -3.51
C ALA A 407 -6.29 3.65 -3.06
N PRO A 408 -5.15 4.15 -2.59
CA PRO A 408 -4.96 5.52 -2.17
C PRO A 408 -5.37 6.54 -3.24
N TYR A 409 -5.98 7.65 -2.84
CA TYR A 409 -6.46 8.70 -3.74
C TYR A 409 -6.06 10.12 -3.32
N PHE A 410 -5.24 10.27 -2.30
CA PHE A 410 -4.64 11.57 -1.97
C PHE A 410 -3.68 12.00 -3.09
N ASP A 411 -4.11 12.98 -3.87
CA ASP A 411 -3.35 13.54 -5.00
C ASP A 411 -3.09 15.05 -4.85
N VAL A 412 -3.23 15.56 -3.62
CA VAL A 412 -3.00 16.98 -3.30
C VAL A 412 -1.52 17.32 -3.38
N ARG A 413 -1.18 18.38 -4.13
CA ARG A 413 0.19 18.89 -4.21
C ARG A 413 0.39 19.92 -3.10
N VAL A 414 1.07 19.49 -2.04
CA VAL A 414 1.32 20.34 -0.86
C VAL A 414 2.57 21.19 -1.04
N ASP A 415 2.58 22.35 -0.40
CA ASP A 415 3.74 23.25 -0.42
C ASP A 415 4.96 22.59 0.25
N GLY A 416 6.14 22.96 -0.22
CA GLY A 416 7.42 22.38 0.26
C GLY A 416 7.85 21.12 -0.50
N ILE A 417 7.00 20.59 -1.43
CA ILE A 417 7.35 19.47 -2.29
C ILE A 417 7.43 19.93 -3.75
N THR A 418 8.53 19.59 -4.42
CA THR A 418 8.74 19.84 -5.84
C THR A 418 8.84 18.51 -6.59
N GLU A 419 8.08 18.35 -7.67
CA GLU A 419 8.11 17.16 -8.53
C GLU A 419 8.95 17.42 -9.79
N ILE A 420 9.82 16.47 -10.10
CA ILE A 420 10.62 16.43 -11.34
C ILE A 420 10.22 15.19 -12.11
N GLN A 421 9.75 15.42 -13.35
CA GLN A 421 9.39 14.33 -14.26
C GLN A 421 10.59 13.46 -14.61
N SER A 422 10.31 12.24 -15.04
CA SER A 422 11.33 11.29 -15.47
C SER A 422 12.07 11.78 -16.70
N ASP A 423 13.39 11.49 -16.76
CA ASP A 423 14.19 11.63 -17.98
C ASP A 423 14.00 10.44 -18.93
N TYR A 424 13.32 9.39 -18.48
CA TYR A 424 13.06 8.16 -19.22
C TYR A 424 11.68 8.24 -19.88
N ASN A 425 11.68 8.18 -21.21
CA ASN A 425 10.46 8.03 -22.00
C ASN A 425 10.27 6.55 -22.29
N ASP A 426 9.17 5.98 -21.86
CA ASP A 426 8.75 4.63 -22.25
C ASP A 426 7.93 4.67 -23.55
#